data_8df6d8da2181ae8884dcb04fded9a587
#
_entry.id   8df6d8da2181ae8884dcb04fded9a587
#
_cell.length_a   1.000
_cell.length_b   1.000
_cell.length_c   1.000
_cell.angle_alpha   90.00
_cell.angle_beta   90.00
_cell.angle_gamma   90.00
#
_symmetry.space_group_name_H-M   'P 1'
#
loop_
_entity.id
_entity.type
_entity.pdbx_description
1 polymer ?
#
loop_
_entity_poly.entity_id
_entity_poly.type
_entity_poly.pdbx_seq_one_letter_code
_entity_poly.pdbx_strand_id
1 'polypeptide(L)'
;MPQPNLSAYENGRRSPSPEVLARIHRALETRPSLRVERHRDAMLEVISRHRASSPRLFGSVARGEDTPDSDIDLLVDFAEDASLFDQIGLRLDLADLLGAEVDVVGSESLRGSFRDRVLAEAVPL
;
A
#
# COMPACT_ATOMS: atom_id res chain seq x y z
N MET A 1 -7.16 -1.55 -26.25
CA MET A 1 -7.45 -2.52 -26.34
C MET A 1 -8.13 -2.75 -27.36
N PRO A 2 -8.08 -3.16 -27.60
CA PRO A 2 -8.66 -3.40 -28.49
C PRO A 2 -9.83 -3.80 -28.36
N GLN A 3 -10.10 -3.84 -28.21
CA GLN A 3 -10.89 -4.32 -28.11
C GLN A 3 -11.80 -4.54 -28.57
N PRO A 4 -11.83 -4.74 -29.15
CA PRO A 4 -12.93 -4.96 -29.68
C PRO A 4 -13.62 -5.97 -29.27
N ASN A 5 -13.04 -6.73 -28.74
CA ASN A 5 -13.68 -7.63 -28.22
C ASN A 5 -14.73 -7.33 -27.42
N LEU A 6 -14.79 -6.18 -26.93
CA LEU A 6 -15.89 -5.77 -26.27
C LEU A 6 -17.10 -5.89 -27.11
N SER A 7 -16.96 -5.62 -28.34
CA SER A 7 -18.13 -5.68 -29.11
C SER A 7 -18.59 -7.08 -29.27
N ALA A 8 -17.74 -8.01 -29.15
CA ALA A 8 -18.11 -9.34 -29.31
C ALA A 8 -19.09 -9.79 -28.34
N TYR A 9 -19.12 -9.26 -27.12
CA TYR A 9 -20.05 -9.76 -26.26
C TYR A 9 -21.05 -8.74 -25.99
N GLU A 10 -21.16 -7.85 -26.90
CA GLU A 10 -22.13 -6.93 -26.67
C GLU A 10 -23.43 -7.51 -26.92
N ASN A 11 -23.55 -8.64 -27.44
CA ASN A 11 -24.76 -9.22 -27.55
C ASN A 11 -25.34 -9.36 -26.27
N GLY A 12 -24.60 -9.01 -25.34
CA GLY A 12 -25.13 -8.86 -24.13
C GLY A 12 -25.43 -9.88 -23.32
N ARG A 13 -25.77 -10.87 -23.62
CA ARG A 13 -26.15 -11.69 -22.69
C ARG A 13 -25.17 -12.54 -22.35
N ARG A 14 -23.99 -12.37 -22.61
CA ARG A 14 -23.13 -13.27 -22.23
C ARG A 14 -22.33 -12.94 -21.11
N SER A 15 -21.62 -13.84 -20.55
CA SER A 15 -20.64 -13.65 -19.50
C SER A 15 -19.57 -12.76 -19.99
N PRO A 16 -18.86 -12.05 -19.13
CA PRO A 16 -17.71 -11.28 -19.52
C PRO A 16 -16.68 -12.17 -20.19
N SER A 17 -15.92 -11.61 -21.12
CA SER A 17 -14.87 -12.34 -21.79
C SER A 17 -13.75 -12.68 -20.82
N PRO A 18 -12.92 -13.65 -21.14
CA PRO A 18 -11.75 -13.94 -20.31
C PRO A 18 -10.85 -12.73 -20.12
N GLU A 19 -10.76 -11.85 -21.12
CA GLU A 19 -9.97 -10.66 -20.98
C GLU A 19 -10.53 -9.71 -19.94
N VAL A 20 -11.85 -9.55 -19.90
CA VAL A 20 -12.49 -8.68 -18.95
C VAL A 20 -12.33 -9.28 -17.54
N LEU A 21 -12.51 -10.58 -17.40
CA LEU A 21 -12.32 -11.23 -16.11
C LEU A 21 -10.88 -11.08 -15.63
N ALA A 22 -9.92 -11.20 -16.52
CA ALA A 22 -8.52 -11.04 -16.15
C ALA A 22 -8.24 -9.62 -15.68
N ARG A 23 -8.87 -8.60 -16.30
CA ARG A 23 -8.69 -7.24 -15.85
C ARG A 23 -9.32 -7.01 -14.49
N ILE A 24 -10.47 -7.58 -14.23
CA ILE A 24 -11.12 -7.47 -12.94
C ILE A 24 -10.25 -8.13 -11.88
N HIS A 25 -9.71 -9.29 -12.17
CA HIS A 25 -8.82 -9.97 -11.26
C HIS A 25 -7.58 -9.12 -10.95
N ARG A 26 -6.96 -8.52 -11.96
CA ARG A 26 -5.79 -7.69 -11.72
C ARG A 26 -6.14 -6.45 -10.90
N ALA A 27 -7.30 -5.87 -11.15
CA ALA A 27 -7.72 -4.70 -10.39
C ALA A 27 -7.89 -5.04 -8.90
N LEU A 28 -8.45 -6.21 -8.61
CA LEU A 28 -8.59 -6.64 -7.23
C LEU A 28 -7.24 -6.95 -6.60
N GLU A 29 -6.34 -7.58 -7.36
CA GLU A 29 -5.04 -7.91 -6.84
C GLU A 29 -4.10 -6.73 -6.70
N THR A 30 -4.40 -5.61 -7.33
CA THR A 30 -3.55 -4.43 -7.22
C THR A 30 -3.93 -3.52 -6.07
N ARG A 31 -4.95 -3.86 -5.29
CA ARG A 31 -5.27 -3.06 -4.12
C ARG A 31 -4.07 -3.05 -3.17
N PRO A 32 -3.71 -1.88 -2.66
CA PRO A 32 -2.54 -1.77 -1.77
C PRO A 32 -2.57 -2.73 -0.58
N SER A 33 -3.73 -2.96 0.02
CA SER A 33 -3.82 -3.87 1.15
C SER A 33 -3.41 -5.29 0.79
N LEU A 34 -3.74 -5.74 -0.41
CA LEU A 34 -3.35 -7.08 -0.85
C LEU A 34 -1.87 -7.15 -1.17
N ARG A 35 -1.30 -6.07 -1.70
CA ARG A 35 0.14 -6.03 -1.96
C ARG A 35 0.92 -6.06 -0.66
N VAL A 36 0.46 -5.34 0.35
CA VAL A 36 1.07 -5.36 1.67
C VAL A 36 1.04 -6.78 2.24
N GLU A 37 -0.11 -7.42 2.18
CA GLU A 37 -0.25 -8.75 2.72
C GLU A 37 0.67 -9.75 2.02
N ARG A 38 0.76 -9.63 0.71
CA ARG A 38 1.58 -10.53 -0.10
C ARG A 38 3.08 -10.33 0.12
N HIS A 39 3.50 -9.11 0.42
CA HIS A 39 4.91 -8.76 0.56
C HIS A 39 5.32 -8.42 2.00
N ARG A 40 4.54 -8.86 2.96
CA ARG A 40 4.74 -8.49 4.34
C ARG A 40 6.15 -8.78 4.85
N ASP A 41 6.66 -9.98 4.61
CA ASP A 41 7.98 -10.34 5.10
C ASP A 41 9.08 -9.52 4.44
N ALA A 42 8.97 -9.27 3.15
CA ALA A 42 9.94 -8.45 2.44
C ALA A 42 9.88 -7.00 2.95
N MET A 43 8.68 -6.50 3.27
CA MET A 43 8.54 -5.17 3.84
C MET A 43 9.26 -5.06 5.18
N LEU A 44 9.09 -6.06 6.05
CA LEU A 44 9.72 -6.04 7.35
C LEU A 44 11.24 -6.01 7.23
N GLU A 45 11.77 -6.72 6.25
CA GLU A 45 13.20 -6.71 6.03
C GLU A 45 13.69 -5.34 5.53
N VAL A 46 12.98 -4.75 4.59
CA VAL A 46 13.32 -3.42 4.07
C VAL A 46 13.26 -2.39 5.19
N ILE A 47 12.21 -2.43 6.01
CA ILE A 47 12.04 -1.50 7.12
C ILE A 47 13.22 -1.59 8.09
N SER A 48 13.62 -2.80 8.42
CA SER A 48 14.73 -3.01 9.32
C SER A 48 16.04 -2.46 8.76
N ARG A 49 16.25 -2.59 7.46
CA ARG A 49 17.48 -2.09 6.84
C ARG A 49 17.61 -0.57 6.88
N HIS A 50 16.51 0.13 7.01
CA HIS A 50 16.51 1.60 7.07
C HIS A 50 16.39 2.12 8.50
N ARG A 51 16.79 1.33 9.48
CA ARG A 51 16.82 1.73 10.90
C ARG A 51 15.45 2.09 11.45
N ALA A 52 14.44 1.38 11.00
CA ALA A 52 13.08 1.59 11.48
C ALA A 52 12.54 0.31 12.10
N SER A 53 11.57 0.47 12.97
CA SER A 53 10.96 -0.66 13.68
C SER A 53 9.50 -0.37 13.96
N SER A 54 8.80 -1.36 14.49
CA SER A 54 7.40 -1.25 14.91
C SER A 54 6.50 -0.69 13.83
N PRO A 55 6.51 -1.28 12.63
CA PRO A 55 5.70 -0.74 11.54
C PRO A 55 4.21 -0.95 11.79
N ARG A 56 3.45 0.09 11.49
CA ARG A 56 1.99 0.07 11.62
C ARG A 56 1.38 0.72 10.39
N LEU A 57 0.28 0.20 9.93
CA LEU A 57 -0.46 0.80 8.82
C LEU A 57 -1.53 1.71 9.39
N PHE A 58 -1.81 2.80 8.69
CA PHE A 58 -2.94 3.66 9.02
C PHE A 58 -3.57 4.13 7.71
N GLY A 59 -4.58 4.97 7.78
CA GLY A 59 -5.26 5.45 6.59
C GLY A 59 -6.16 4.41 5.95
N SER A 60 -6.41 4.55 4.66
CA SER A 60 -7.39 3.72 3.97
C SER A 60 -7.03 2.24 3.98
N VAL A 61 -5.75 1.91 3.89
CA VAL A 61 -5.33 0.51 3.91
C VAL A 61 -5.66 -0.12 5.25
N ALA A 62 -5.42 0.61 6.33
CA ALA A 62 -5.72 0.08 7.66
C ALA A 62 -7.21 -0.09 7.88
N ARG A 63 -8.02 0.77 7.29
CA ARG A 63 -9.46 0.70 7.44
C ARG A 63 -10.13 -0.29 6.48
N GLY A 64 -9.37 -0.87 5.57
CA GLY A 64 -9.93 -1.77 4.57
C GLY A 64 -10.72 -1.06 3.50
N GLU A 65 -10.48 0.22 3.30
CA GLU A 65 -11.20 1.05 2.36
C GLU A 65 -10.37 1.44 1.15
N ASP A 66 -9.24 0.79 0.97
CA ASP A 66 -8.32 1.16 -0.10
C ASP A 66 -8.84 0.74 -1.48
N THR A 67 -8.45 1.52 -2.46
CA THR A 67 -8.72 1.24 -3.87
C THR A 67 -7.36 1.07 -4.55
N PRO A 68 -7.33 0.63 -5.81
CA PRO A 68 -6.04 0.50 -6.51
C PRO A 68 -5.23 1.78 -6.56
N ASP A 69 -5.86 2.94 -6.41
CA ASP A 69 -5.17 4.22 -6.45
C ASP A 69 -4.81 4.75 -5.07
N SER A 70 -5.13 4.03 -4.01
CA SER A 70 -4.83 4.50 -2.66
C SER A 70 -3.35 4.41 -2.35
N ASP A 71 -2.86 5.36 -1.56
CA ASP A 71 -1.50 5.32 -1.06
C ASP A 71 -1.45 4.40 0.15
N ILE A 72 -0.26 3.92 0.45
CA ILE A 72 -0.04 3.12 1.64
C ILE A 72 0.57 4.04 2.69
N ASP A 73 -0.12 4.19 3.81
CA ASP A 73 0.35 5.04 4.91
C ASP A 73 0.97 4.17 5.99
N LEU A 74 2.26 4.36 6.21
CA LEU A 74 3.03 3.55 7.14
C LEU A 74 3.62 4.40 8.26
N LEU A 75 3.41 3.97 9.48
CA LEU A 75 3.98 4.61 10.65
C LEU A 75 5.07 3.73 11.21
N VAL A 76 6.25 4.28 11.44
CA VAL A 76 7.38 3.52 11.98
C VAL A 76 8.07 4.31 13.07
N ASP A 77 8.84 3.62 13.88
CA ASP A 77 9.72 4.25 14.85
C ASP A 77 11.13 4.20 14.26
N PHE A 78 11.74 5.37 14.04
CA PHE A 78 13.11 5.42 13.56
C PHE A 78 14.08 5.40 14.72
N ALA A 79 15.21 4.74 14.54
CA ALA A 79 16.27 4.75 15.54
C ALA A 79 16.82 6.16 15.71
N GLU A 80 17.42 6.44 16.85
CA GLU A 80 17.94 7.77 17.12
C GLU A 80 18.97 8.23 16.12
N ASP A 81 19.76 7.30 15.61
CA ASP A 81 20.80 7.64 14.65
C ASP A 81 20.31 7.59 13.19
N ALA A 82 19.02 7.36 12.98
CA ALA A 82 18.48 7.38 11.63
C ALA A 82 18.45 8.80 11.11
N SER A 83 18.66 8.94 9.81
CA SER A 83 18.68 10.24 9.18
C SER A 83 17.51 10.40 8.23
N LEU A 84 17.38 11.61 7.66
CA LEU A 84 16.37 11.84 6.64
C LEU A 84 16.60 10.93 5.43
N PHE A 85 17.85 10.56 5.15
CA PHE A 85 18.14 9.66 4.05
C PHE A 85 17.57 8.26 4.32
N ASP A 86 17.53 7.83 5.57
CA ASP A 86 16.91 6.56 5.92
C ASP A 86 15.41 6.61 5.63
N GLN A 87 14.75 7.70 5.97
CA GLN A 87 13.33 7.84 5.73
C GLN A 87 13.01 7.88 4.23
N ILE A 88 13.77 8.64 3.47
CA ILE A 88 13.58 8.73 2.02
C ILE A 88 13.87 7.38 1.37
N GLY A 89 14.96 6.72 1.76
CA GLY A 89 15.32 5.42 1.23
C GLY A 89 14.26 4.38 1.52
N LEU A 90 13.71 4.38 2.72
CA LEU A 90 12.66 3.46 3.09
C LEU A 90 11.42 3.66 2.22
N ARG A 91 11.01 4.91 2.03
CA ARG A 91 9.85 5.20 1.20
C ARG A 91 10.05 4.72 -0.24
N LEU A 92 11.21 5.00 -0.80
CA LEU A 92 11.50 4.62 -2.18
C LEU A 92 11.60 3.11 -2.36
N ASP A 93 12.24 2.43 -1.43
CA ASP A 93 12.39 0.98 -1.51
C ASP A 93 11.06 0.28 -1.34
N LEU A 94 10.20 0.77 -0.44
CA LEU A 94 8.88 0.19 -0.27
C LEU A 94 7.99 0.45 -1.47
N ALA A 95 8.07 1.65 -2.05
CA ALA A 95 7.29 1.97 -3.24
C ALA A 95 7.69 1.05 -4.39
N ASP A 96 8.98 0.79 -4.53
CA ASP A 96 9.47 -0.09 -5.56
C ASP A 96 9.03 -1.54 -5.33
N LEU A 97 9.12 -2.00 -4.11
CA LEU A 97 8.71 -3.34 -3.74
C LEU A 97 7.20 -3.56 -3.97
N LEU A 98 6.40 -2.59 -3.59
CA LEU A 98 4.95 -2.74 -3.60
C LEU A 98 4.28 -2.24 -4.88
N GLY A 99 5.01 -1.49 -5.69
CA GLY A 99 4.44 -0.93 -6.91
C GLY A 99 3.33 0.07 -6.61
N ALA A 100 3.45 0.82 -5.52
CA ALA A 100 2.45 1.79 -5.09
C ALA A 100 3.12 2.92 -4.33
N GLU A 101 2.45 4.05 -4.24
CA GLU A 101 2.96 5.17 -3.45
C GLU A 101 2.90 4.80 -1.98
N VAL A 102 3.97 5.10 -1.26
CA VAL A 102 4.06 4.82 0.17
C VAL A 102 4.45 6.09 0.90
N ASP A 103 3.65 6.45 1.91
CA ASP A 103 3.97 7.55 2.78
C ASP A 103 4.52 6.97 4.07
N VAL A 104 5.74 7.37 4.43
CA VAL A 104 6.37 6.89 5.65
C VAL A 104 6.42 8.02 6.66
N VAL A 105 5.81 7.80 7.81
CA VAL A 105 5.76 8.78 8.89
C VAL A 105 6.50 8.22 10.09
N GLY A 106 7.43 9.00 10.63
CA GLY A 106 8.09 8.62 11.87
C GLY A 106 7.23 9.01 13.05
N SER A 107 7.10 8.13 14.02
CA SER A 107 6.21 8.37 15.15
C SER A 107 6.56 9.63 15.92
N GLU A 108 7.85 9.98 15.95
CA GLU A 108 8.27 11.17 16.70
C GLU A 108 7.88 12.45 16.02
N SER A 109 7.44 12.42 14.76
CA SER A 109 7.00 13.63 14.07
C SER A 109 5.52 13.91 14.25
N LEU A 110 4.78 12.99 14.87
CA LEU A 110 3.35 13.16 15.05
C LEU A 110 3.03 14.20 16.12
N ARG A 111 2.05 15.05 15.85
CA ARG A 111 1.64 16.09 16.78
C ARG A 111 0.14 16.30 16.74
N GLY A 112 -0.42 16.74 17.87
CA GLY A 112 -1.79 17.21 17.97
C GLY A 112 -2.85 16.19 17.61
N SER A 113 -3.93 16.64 17.03
CA SER A 113 -5.05 15.78 16.70
C SER A 113 -4.72 14.77 15.61
N PHE A 114 -3.77 15.09 14.75
CA PHE A 114 -3.33 14.14 13.74
C PHE A 114 -2.66 12.93 14.42
N ARG A 115 -1.84 13.20 15.43
CA ARG A 115 -1.21 12.14 16.20
C ARG A 115 -2.26 11.25 16.84
N ASP A 116 -3.26 11.85 17.48
CA ASP A 116 -4.30 11.09 18.17
C ASP A 116 -5.07 10.22 17.18
N ARG A 117 -5.37 10.75 16.01
CA ARG A 117 -6.12 10.01 15.00
C ARG A 117 -5.30 8.86 14.44
N VAL A 118 -4.03 9.11 14.12
CA VAL A 118 -3.17 8.08 13.56
C VAL A 118 -2.99 6.94 14.56
N LEU A 119 -2.72 7.27 15.82
CA LEU A 119 -2.50 6.24 16.83
C LEU A 119 -3.77 5.45 17.12
N ALA A 120 -4.94 6.08 16.98
CA ALA A 120 -6.20 5.40 17.22
C ALA A 120 -6.52 4.39 16.12
N GLU A 121 -6.11 4.67 14.88
CA GLU A 121 -6.45 3.76 13.77
C GLU A 121 -5.32 2.86 13.32
N ALA A 122 -4.11 3.08 13.78
CA ALA A 122 -2.96 2.32 13.33
C ALA A 122 -3.07 0.85 13.73
N VAL A 123 -2.72 -0.03 12.80
CA VAL A 123 -2.70 -1.46 13.06
C VAL A 123 -1.33 -2.02 12.75
N PRO A 124 -0.81 -2.95 13.55
CA PRO A 124 0.51 -3.50 13.30
C PRO A 124 0.58 -4.17 11.92
N LEU A 125 1.73 -4.05 11.30
CA LEU A 125 1.98 -4.69 10.02
C LEU A 125 2.07 -6.23 10.13
#